data_bb162937c5b808eb0d5b6bb9ef066135
#
_entry.id   bb162937c5b808eb0d5b6bb9ef066135
#
_cell.length_a   1.000
_cell.length_b   1.000
_cell.length_c   1.000
_cell.angle_alpha   90.00
_cell.angle_beta   90.00
_cell.angle_gamma   90.00
#
_symmetry.space_group_name_H-M   'P 1'
#
loop_
_entity.id
_entity.type
_entity.pdbx_description
1 polymer ?
#
loop_
_entity_poly.entity_id
_entity_poly.type
_entity_poly.pdbx_seq_one_letter_code
_entity_poly.pdbx_strand_id
1 'polypeptide(L)'
;MRNTDKRRDILDLKIGKSVKYTAAAFSGAFMHLTFLVIFAIIQLYIMVIFNVFSVGLYIVLGLICKRENFERRAYNWVSAIYFEIALHSFLCTLFLGVNTCFFLYTMMTIPVMLYYLFLTCEKKMFKRGTFLFSLCSLALLSAALTFDHFCDPFFYTFRRPLTLNETDLMRTINIAFN
;
A
#
# COMPACT_ATOMS: atom_id res chain seq x y z
N MET A 1 24.98 -37.32 0.82
CA MET A 1 25.09 -36.15 1.66
C MET A 1 24.72 -34.81 0.95
N ARG A 2 25.01 -34.62 -0.33
CA ARG A 2 24.81 -33.36 -1.07
C ARG A 2 23.35 -32.97 -1.33
N ASN A 3 22.37 -33.87 -1.22
CA ASN A 3 20.95 -33.61 -1.53
C ASN A 3 20.12 -33.11 -0.34
N THR A 4 20.59 -33.34 0.87
CA THR A 4 19.93 -32.89 2.11
C THR A 4 20.18 -31.43 2.41
N ASP A 5 21.38 -30.93 2.09
CA ASP A 5 21.74 -29.52 2.31
C ASP A 5 20.98 -28.61 1.35
N LYS A 6 20.89 -29.01 0.08
CA LYS A 6 20.14 -28.25 -0.93
C LYS A 6 18.62 -28.17 -0.62
N ARG A 7 18.06 -29.20 0.01
CA ARG A 7 16.66 -29.18 0.49
C ARG A 7 16.48 -28.25 1.69
N ARG A 8 17.43 -28.23 2.62
CA ARG A 8 17.38 -27.31 3.77
C ARG A 8 17.47 -25.86 3.31
N ASP A 9 18.41 -25.50 2.45
CA ASP A 9 18.57 -24.15 1.92
C ASP A 9 17.31 -23.66 1.20
N ILE A 10 16.65 -24.53 0.43
CA ILE A 10 15.41 -24.20 -0.25
C ILE A 10 14.26 -24.04 0.76
N LEU A 11 14.20 -24.87 1.81
CA LEU A 11 13.16 -24.80 2.84
C LEU A 11 13.31 -23.53 3.69
N ASP A 12 14.54 -23.20 4.08
CA ASP A 12 14.87 -21.99 4.84
C ASP A 12 14.56 -20.73 4.03
N LEU A 13 14.85 -20.73 2.73
CA LEU A 13 14.51 -19.65 1.82
C LEU A 13 12.98 -19.47 1.67
N LYS A 14 12.25 -20.59 1.61
CA LYS A 14 10.79 -20.60 1.49
C LYS A 14 10.08 -20.11 2.76
N ILE A 15 10.56 -20.56 3.93
CA ILE A 15 10.07 -20.10 5.24
C ILE A 15 10.37 -18.61 5.38
N GLY A 16 11.58 -18.16 5.04
CA GLY A 16 11.97 -16.76 5.08
C GLY A 16 11.09 -15.85 4.20
N LYS A 17 10.69 -16.32 3.01
CA LYS A 17 9.78 -15.58 2.12
C LYS A 17 8.39 -15.45 2.73
N SER A 18 7.77 -16.54 3.16
CA SER A 18 6.43 -16.52 3.78
C SER A 18 6.38 -15.58 4.98
N VAL A 19 7.40 -15.59 5.83
CA VAL A 19 7.49 -14.70 6.99
C VAL A 19 7.53 -13.22 6.56
N LYS A 20 8.32 -12.88 5.54
CA LYS A 20 8.42 -11.51 5.03
C LYS A 20 7.08 -10.99 4.50
N TYR A 21 6.36 -11.80 3.72
CA TYR A 21 5.04 -11.42 3.20
C TYR A 21 3.99 -11.31 4.30
N THR A 22 4.02 -12.22 5.26
CA THR A 22 3.13 -12.18 6.43
C THR A 22 3.39 -10.92 7.27
N ALA A 23 4.65 -10.61 7.54
CA ALA A 23 5.03 -9.41 8.27
C ALA A 23 4.58 -8.14 7.53
N ALA A 24 4.81 -8.06 6.21
CA ALA A 24 4.35 -6.92 5.41
C ALA A 24 2.83 -6.75 5.45
N ALA A 25 2.07 -7.85 5.37
CA ALA A 25 0.61 -7.78 5.46
C ALA A 25 0.15 -7.28 6.84
N PHE A 26 0.67 -7.81 7.93
CA PHE A 26 0.28 -7.35 9.27
C PHE A 26 0.75 -5.93 9.57
N SER A 27 1.91 -5.51 9.07
CA SER A 27 2.33 -4.10 9.14
C SER A 27 1.36 -3.19 8.39
N GLY A 28 0.91 -3.60 7.20
CA GLY A 28 -0.12 -2.88 6.45
C GLY A 28 -1.45 -2.80 7.24
N ALA A 29 -1.91 -3.91 7.83
CA ALA A 29 -3.10 -3.90 8.67
C ALA A 29 -2.98 -2.94 9.85
N PHE A 30 -1.83 -2.91 10.53
CA PHE A 30 -1.56 -1.98 11.63
C PHE A 30 -1.58 -0.52 11.17
N MET A 31 -0.96 -0.22 10.03
CA MET A 31 -0.99 1.13 9.44
C MET A 31 -2.43 1.60 9.15
N HIS A 32 -3.23 0.75 8.50
CA HIS A 32 -4.63 1.08 8.21
C HIS A 32 -5.48 1.23 9.47
N LEU A 33 -5.21 0.45 10.52
CA LEU A 33 -5.87 0.62 11.81
C LEU A 33 -5.52 1.98 12.43
N THR A 34 -4.27 2.42 12.33
CA THR A 34 -3.84 3.74 12.79
C THR A 34 -4.55 4.85 12.01
N PHE A 35 -4.58 4.78 10.68
CA PHE A 35 -5.30 5.76 9.86
C PHE A 35 -6.80 5.74 10.09
N LEU A 36 -7.39 4.58 10.35
CA LEU A 36 -8.81 4.47 10.72
C LEU A 36 -9.15 5.34 11.95
N VAL A 37 -8.33 5.25 12.99
CA VAL A 37 -8.49 6.07 14.20
C VAL A 37 -8.33 7.56 13.88
N ILE A 38 -7.30 7.93 13.12
CA ILE A 38 -7.03 9.32 12.74
C ILE A 38 -8.20 9.88 11.92
N PHE A 39 -8.68 9.15 10.90
CA PHE A 39 -9.80 9.59 10.07
C PHE A 39 -11.12 9.67 10.84
N ALA A 40 -11.32 8.82 11.85
CA ALA A 40 -12.47 8.95 12.74
C ALA A 40 -12.41 10.24 13.57
N ILE A 41 -11.25 10.61 14.10
CA ILE A 41 -11.02 11.84 14.86
C ILE A 41 -11.32 13.09 14.00
N ILE A 42 -10.83 13.11 12.75
CA ILE A 42 -11.06 14.24 11.83
C ILE A 42 -12.41 14.16 11.09
N GLN A 43 -13.25 13.16 11.44
CA GLN A 43 -14.59 12.96 10.90
C GLN A 43 -14.66 12.72 9.38
N LEU A 44 -13.60 12.14 8.80
CA LEU A 44 -13.56 11.76 7.38
C LEU A 44 -14.08 10.31 7.21
N TYR A 45 -15.40 10.13 7.40
CA TYR A 45 -16.03 8.81 7.51
C TYR A 45 -15.87 7.93 6.27
N ILE A 46 -15.78 8.50 5.07
CA ILE A 46 -15.53 7.73 3.85
C ILE A 46 -14.19 7.00 3.92
N MET A 47 -13.16 7.64 4.46
CA MET A 47 -11.84 7.02 4.64
C MET A 47 -11.82 6.06 5.83
N VAL A 48 -12.66 6.27 6.85
CA VAL A 48 -12.86 5.29 7.93
C VAL A 48 -13.38 3.97 7.36
N ILE A 49 -14.44 4.03 6.54
CA ILE A 49 -15.03 2.84 5.89
C ILE A 49 -13.99 2.16 4.99
N PHE A 50 -13.28 2.93 4.18
CA PHE A 50 -12.22 2.39 3.33
C PHE A 50 -11.15 1.65 4.14
N ASN A 51 -10.68 2.23 5.24
CA ASN A 51 -9.67 1.59 6.10
C ASN A 51 -10.16 0.31 6.80
N VAL A 52 -11.46 0.21 7.14
CA VAL A 52 -12.04 -1.05 7.64
C VAL A 52 -11.87 -2.18 6.61
N PHE A 53 -12.17 -1.89 5.33
CA PHE A 53 -11.97 -2.87 4.25
C PHE A 53 -10.49 -3.20 4.05
N SER A 54 -9.61 -2.20 4.11
CA SER A 54 -8.15 -2.40 3.97
C SER A 54 -7.60 -3.28 5.09
N VAL A 55 -7.97 -3.03 6.35
CA VAL A 55 -7.57 -3.90 7.48
C VAL A 55 -8.01 -5.34 7.23
N GLY A 56 -9.27 -5.56 6.82
CA GLY A 56 -9.77 -6.89 6.47
C GLY A 56 -8.96 -7.55 5.34
N LEU A 57 -8.68 -6.81 4.27
CA LEU A 57 -7.88 -7.26 3.14
C LEU A 57 -6.48 -7.71 3.60
N TYR A 58 -5.78 -6.89 4.38
CA TYR A 58 -4.43 -7.20 4.85
C TYR A 58 -4.39 -8.40 5.80
N ILE A 59 -5.40 -8.58 6.66
CA ILE A 59 -5.53 -9.78 7.50
C ILE A 59 -5.68 -11.03 6.61
N VAL A 60 -6.58 -10.99 5.63
CA VAL A 60 -6.78 -12.10 4.69
C VAL A 60 -5.50 -12.41 3.92
N LEU A 61 -4.82 -11.39 3.41
CA LEU A 61 -3.55 -11.54 2.69
C LEU A 61 -2.46 -12.16 3.59
N GLY A 62 -2.37 -11.76 4.85
CA GLY A 62 -1.44 -12.33 5.82
C GLY A 62 -1.72 -13.81 6.11
N LEU A 63 -2.99 -14.21 6.17
CA LEU A 63 -3.39 -15.61 6.36
C LEU A 63 -3.10 -16.47 5.11
N ILE A 64 -3.29 -15.92 3.91
CA ILE A 64 -2.98 -16.61 2.64
C ILE A 64 -1.50 -16.93 2.52
N CYS A 65 -0.61 -16.07 3.02
CA CYS A 65 0.84 -16.28 2.98
C CYS A 65 1.30 -17.55 3.70
N LYS A 66 0.52 -18.05 4.64
CA LYS A 66 0.82 -19.29 5.39
C LYS A 66 0.42 -20.58 4.65
N ARG A 67 -0.33 -20.47 3.55
CA ARG A 67 -0.83 -21.63 2.82
C ARG A 67 0.22 -22.20 1.86
N GLU A 68 0.13 -23.49 1.62
CA GLU A 68 0.89 -24.17 0.57
C GLU A 68 0.59 -23.53 -0.81
N ASN A 69 1.58 -23.52 -1.70
CA ASN A 69 1.49 -22.91 -3.04
C ASN A 69 1.36 -21.38 -3.08
N PHE A 70 1.74 -20.66 -2.01
CA PHE A 70 1.74 -19.20 -2.00
C PHE A 70 2.55 -18.60 -3.17
N GLU A 71 3.67 -19.20 -3.56
CA GLU A 71 4.55 -18.70 -4.65
C GLU A 71 3.81 -18.49 -5.98
N ARG A 72 2.84 -19.34 -6.31
CA ARG A 72 2.00 -19.19 -7.51
C ARG A 72 1.06 -17.97 -7.42
N ARG A 73 0.75 -17.52 -6.21
CA ARG A 73 -0.19 -16.42 -5.95
C ARG A 73 0.52 -15.13 -5.56
N ALA A 74 1.84 -15.17 -5.39
CA ALA A 74 2.61 -14.04 -4.92
C ALA A 74 2.46 -12.80 -5.80
N TYR A 75 2.38 -12.97 -7.13
CA TYR A 75 2.14 -11.86 -8.04
C TYR A 75 0.78 -11.19 -7.78
N ASN A 76 -0.28 -11.97 -7.62
CA ASN A 76 -1.62 -11.43 -7.32
C ASN A 76 -1.66 -10.76 -5.95
N TRP A 77 -0.94 -11.30 -4.97
CA TRP A 77 -0.79 -10.73 -3.64
C TRP A 77 -0.10 -9.36 -3.70
N VAL A 78 1.04 -9.28 -4.39
CA VAL A 78 1.77 -8.03 -4.60
C VAL A 78 0.90 -7.01 -5.33
N SER A 79 0.17 -7.45 -6.37
CA SER A 79 -0.73 -6.58 -7.13
C SER A 79 -1.88 -6.05 -6.27
N ALA A 80 -2.49 -6.89 -5.43
CA ALA A 80 -3.59 -6.48 -4.56
C ALA A 80 -3.15 -5.40 -3.56
N ILE A 81 -2.00 -5.57 -2.92
CA ILE A 81 -1.42 -4.57 -2.02
C ILE A 81 -1.07 -3.29 -2.77
N TYR A 82 -0.44 -3.42 -3.95
CA TYR A 82 -0.11 -2.25 -4.76
C TYR A 82 -1.35 -1.41 -5.08
N PHE A 83 -2.39 -2.03 -5.62
CA PHE A 83 -3.61 -1.30 -6.01
C PHE A 83 -4.33 -0.72 -4.80
N GLU A 84 -4.33 -1.41 -3.67
CA GLU A 84 -4.91 -0.89 -2.44
C GLU A 84 -4.17 0.36 -1.95
N ILE A 85 -2.83 0.31 -1.80
CA ILE A 85 -2.04 1.46 -1.35
C ILE A 85 -2.15 2.63 -2.34
N ALA A 86 -2.08 2.35 -3.63
CA ALA A 86 -2.18 3.38 -4.67
C ALA A 86 -3.56 4.07 -4.66
N LEU A 87 -4.64 3.28 -4.54
CA LEU A 87 -5.99 3.82 -4.45
C LEU A 87 -6.21 4.59 -3.15
N HIS A 88 -5.75 4.05 -2.02
CA HIS A 88 -5.84 4.73 -0.71
C HIS A 88 -5.09 6.06 -0.73
N SER A 89 -3.85 6.07 -1.21
CA SER A 89 -3.04 7.28 -1.37
C SER A 89 -3.71 8.31 -2.27
N PHE A 90 -4.26 7.87 -3.41
CA PHE A 90 -5.00 8.72 -4.33
C PHE A 90 -6.23 9.35 -3.67
N LEU A 91 -7.08 8.56 -3.04
CA LEU A 91 -8.28 9.04 -2.35
C LEU A 91 -7.92 9.98 -1.19
N CYS A 92 -6.93 9.65 -0.39
CA CYS A 92 -6.46 10.54 0.67
C CYS A 92 -5.98 11.88 0.12
N THR A 93 -5.22 11.88 -0.97
CA THR A 93 -4.77 13.11 -1.62
C THR A 93 -5.95 13.94 -2.13
N LEU A 94 -6.95 13.29 -2.75
CA LEU A 94 -8.16 13.97 -3.19
C LEU A 94 -8.97 14.60 -2.04
N PHE A 95 -9.14 13.88 -0.93
CA PHE A 95 -9.95 14.34 0.18
C PHE A 95 -9.24 15.27 1.15
N LEU A 96 -7.92 15.14 1.30
CA LEU A 96 -7.14 15.86 2.30
C LEU A 96 -6.21 16.91 1.69
N GLY A 97 -6.02 16.87 0.39
CA GLY A 97 -5.13 17.77 -0.35
C GLY A 97 -3.68 17.29 -0.37
N VAL A 98 -2.96 17.81 -1.33
CA VAL A 98 -1.53 17.50 -1.59
C VAL A 98 -0.63 17.86 -0.41
N ASN A 99 -0.98 18.90 0.34
CA ASN A 99 -0.21 19.37 1.50
C ASN A 99 -0.11 18.36 2.64
N THR A 100 -0.96 17.33 2.68
CA THR A 100 -0.89 16.25 3.66
C THR A 100 0.13 15.16 3.29
N CYS A 101 0.72 15.22 2.10
CA CYS A 101 1.76 14.32 1.60
C CYS A 101 1.33 12.83 1.43
N PHE A 102 0.03 12.52 1.38
CA PHE A 102 -0.41 11.13 1.13
C PHE A 102 0.05 10.58 -0.22
N PHE A 103 0.27 11.43 -1.23
CA PHE A 103 0.80 11.02 -2.54
C PHE A 103 2.17 10.33 -2.45
N LEU A 104 2.95 10.57 -1.37
CA LEU A 104 4.24 9.91 -1.16
C LEU A 104 4.11 8.39 -1.06
N TYR A 105 3.01 7.87 -0.50
CA TYR A 105 2.78 6.42 -0.44
C TYR A 105 2.72 5.78 -1.82
N THR A 106 2.13 6.47 -2.82
CA THR A 106 2.14 5.99 -4.20
C THR A 106 3.57 5.90 -4.74
N MET A 107 4.42 6.87 -4.44
CA MET A 107 5.82 6.89 -4.90
C MET A 107 6.65 5.81 -4.21
N MET A 108 6.53 5.68 -2.87
CA MET A 108 7.30 4.70 -2.09
C MET A 108 6.85 3.25 -2.32
N THR A 109 5.60 3.05 -2.74
CA THR A 109 5.08 1.73 -3.08
C THR A 109 5.84 1.10 -4.25
N ILE A 110 6.33 1.88 -5.21
CA ILE A 110 7.05 1.37 -6.39
C ILE A 110 8.29 0.54 -5.97
N PRO A 111 9.30 1.08 -5.27
CA PRO A 111 10.49 0.32 -4.91
C PRO A 111 10.18 -0.88 -4.01
N VAL A 112 9.21 -0.75 -3.10
CA VAL A 112 8.78 -1.85 -2.22
C VAL A 112 8.16 -2.99 -3.04
N MET A 113 7.25 -2.68 -3.96
CA MET A 113 6.63 -3.70 -4.80
C MET A 113 7.62 -4.33 -5.78
N LEU A 114 8.56 -3.56 -6.31
CA LEU A 114 9.65 -4.09 -7.14
C LEU A 114 10.51 -5.10 -6.38
N TYR A 115 10.84 -4.81 -5.13
CA TYR A 115 11.56 -5.75 -4.28
C TYR A 115 10.80 -7.07 -4.10
N TYR A 116 9.50 -7.02 -3.78
CA TYR A 116 8.69 -8.23 -3.62
C TYR A 116 8.50 -9.00 -4.93
N LEU A 117 8.30 -8.32 -6.05
CA LEU A 117 8.23 -8.95 -7.37
C LEU A 117 9.57 -9.62 -7.75
N PHE A 118 10.69 -8.97 -7.45
CA PHE A 118 12.03 -9.54 -7.69
C PHE A 118 12.25 -10.83 -6.91
N LEU A 119 11.76 -10.91 -5.67
CA LEU A 119 11.92 -12.09 -4.82
C LEU A 119 11.11 -13.31 -5.31
N THR A 120 10.03 -13.09 -6.05
CA THR A 120 9.02 -14.14 -6.25
C THR A 120 8.66 -14.42 -7.70
N CYS A 121 8.87 -13.46 -8.60
CA CYS A 121 8.38 -13.59 -9.96
C CYS A 121 9.48 -13.97 -10.96
N GLU A 122 9.10 -14.72 -11.98
CA GLU A 122 9.94 -14.94 -13.15
C GLU A 122 10.28 -13.62 -13.85
N LYS A 123 11.43 -13.57 -14.51
CA LYS A 123 11.96 -12.36 -15.18
C LYS A 123 10.94 -11.66 -16.10
N LYS A 124 10.09 -12.43 -16.80
CA LYS A 124 9.06 -11.89 -17.70
C LYS A 124 7.96 -11.19 -16.91
N MET A 125 7.46 -11.81 -15.85
CA MET A 125 6.40 -11.23 -14.99
C MET A 125 6.94 -10.04 -14.20
N PHE A 126 8.18 -10.09 -13.73
CA PHE A 126 8.84 -8.97 -13.09
C PHE A 126 8.87 -7.73 -13.99
N LYS A 127 9.37 -7.86 -15.23
CA LYS A 127 9.42 -6.74 -16.18
C LYS A 127 8.02 -6.16 -16.48
N ARG A 128 7.02 -7.03 -16.69
CA ARG A 128 5.65 -6.61 -16.95
C ARG A 128 5.04 -5.90 -15.74
N GLY A 129 5.21 -6.45 -14.55
CA GLY A 129 4.73 -5.86 -13.31
C GLY A 129 5.37 -4.51 -13.04
N THR A 130 6.70 -4.40 -13.20
CA THR A 130 7.44 -3.14 -13.07
C THR A 130 6.87 -2.05 -13.96
N PHE A 131 6.72 -2.35 -15.26
CA PHE A 131 6.18 -1.38 -16.21
C PHE A 131 4.76 -0.95 -15.85
N LEU A 132 3.88 -1.93 -15.57
CA LEU A 132 2.48 -1.66 -15.26
C LEU A 132 2.34 -0.81 -13.97
N PHE A 133 3.02 -1.20 -12.90
CA PHE A 133 2.92 -0.48 -11.62
C PHE A 133 3.49 0.93 -11.71
N SER A 134 4.63 1.11 -12.39
CA SER A 134 5.20 2.43 -12.61
C SER A 134 4.28 3.33 -13.42
N LEU A 135 3.68 2.81 -14.49
CA LEU A 135 2.73 3.56 -15.31
C LEU A 135 1.46 3.94 -14.54
N CYS A 136 0.88 2.99 -13.79
CA CYS A 136 -0.29 3.25 -12.96
C CYS A 136 0.00 4.27 -11.85
N SER A 137 1.15 4.17 -11.19
CA SER A 137 1.55 5.14 -10.16
C SER A 137 1.71 6.54 -10.73
N LEU A 138 2.35 6.67 -11.90
CA LEU A 138 2.51 7.96 -12.57
C LEU A 138 1.15 8.54 -12.96
N ALA A 139 0.24 7.73 -13.50
CA ALA A 139 -1.10 8.16 -13.87
C ALA A 139 -1.92 8.62 -12.66
N LEU A 140 -1.92 7.85 -11.58
CA LEU A 140 -2.62 8.20 -10.34
C LEU A 140 -2.06 9.45 -9.67
N LEU A 141 -0.72 9.58 -9.64
CA LEU A 141 -0.06 10.77 -9.11
C LEU A 141 -0.41 12.00 -9.94
N SER A 142 -0.32 11.91 -11.27
CA SER A 142 -0.68 13.00 -12.16
C SER A 142 -2.15 13.39 -12.01
N ALA A 143 -3.06 12.41 -11.90
CA ALA A 143 -4.47 12.65 -11.67
C ALA A 143 -4.69 13.34 -10.32
N ALA A 144 -4.07 12.86 -9.23
CA ALA A 144 -4.21 13.45 -7.90
C ALA A 144 -3.77 14.91 -7.86
N LEU A 145 -2.60 15.23 -8.47
CA LEU A 145 -2.09 16.59 -8.54
C LEU A 145 -2.96 17.50 -9.42
N THR A 146 -3.48 16.97 -10.52
CA THR A 146 -4.39 17.70 -11.41
C THR A 146 -5.70 18.01 -10.69
N PHE A 147 -6.29 17.03 -10.02
CA PHE A 147 -7.51 17.23 -9.27
C PHE A 147 -7.34 18.22 -8.10
N ASP A 148 -6.24 18.14 -7.37
CA ASP A 148 -5.93 19.08 -6.28
C ASP A 148 -5.87 20.52 -6.81
N HIS A 149 -5.28 20.71 -7.99
CA HIS A 149 -5.13 22.03 -8.60
C HIS A 149 -6.44 22.60 -9.17
N PHE A 150 -7.25 21.76 -9.84
CA PHE A 150 -8.43 22.25 -10.59
C PHE A 150 -9.77 22.05 -9.88
N CYS A 151 -9.85 21.08 -8.93
CA CYS A 151 -11.11 20.65 -8.33
C CYS A 151 -11.19 20.91 -6.83
N ASP A 152 -10.25 21.67 -6.27
CA ASP A 152 -10.21 22.00 -4.85
C ASP A 152 -11.58 22.46 -4.27
N PRO A 153 -12.35 23.38 -4.90
CA PRO A 153 -13.66 23.77 -4.41
C PRO A 153 -14.70 22.65 -4.37
N PHE A 154 -14.60 21.67 -5.26
CA PHE A 154 -15.56 20.57 -5.34
C PHE A 154 -15.45 19.60 -4.17
N PHE A 155 -14.23 19.32 -3.71
CA PHE A 155 -13.99 18.39 -2.60
C PHE A 155 -14.28 18.99 -1.23
N TYR A 156 -14.22 20.31 -1.07
CA TYR A 156 -14.64 20.99 0.16
C TYR A 156 -16.13 20.82 0.47
N THR A 157 -16.94 20.44 -0.50
CA THR A 157 -18.38 20.16 -0.30
C THR A 157 -18.60 18.88 0.54
N PHE A 158 -17.64 17.96 0.55
CA PHE A 158 -17.74 16.64 1.20
C PHE A 158 -16.95 16.52 2.49
N ARG A 159 -16.20 17.54 2.87
CA ARG A 159 -15.42 17.57 4.12
C ARG A 159 -15.37 18.97 4.70
N ARG A 160 -15.23 19.08 6.01
CA ARG A 160 -14.77 20.35 6.59
C ARG A 160 -13.29 20.58 6.20
N PRO A 161 -12.88 21.83 5.96
CA PRO A 161 -11.46 22.14 5.77
C PRO A 161 -10.65 21.66 6.98
N LEU A 162 -9.49 21.05 6.72
CA LEU A 162 -8.53 20.77 7.78
C LEU A 162 -7.98 22.08 8.35
N THR A 163 -7.81 22.12 9.64
CA THR A 163 -7.03 23.20 10.27
C THR A 163 -5.55 23.07 9.90
N LEU A 164 -4.77 24.15 10.04
CA LEU A 164 -3.32 24.09 9.80
C LEU A 164 -2.66 23.02 10.66
N ASN A 165 -3.04 22.92 11.94
CA ASN A 165 -2.49 21.92 12.85
C ASN A 165 -2.80 20.49 12.42
N GLU A 166 -4.01 20.21 11.92
CA GLU A 166 -4.38 18.89 11.41
C GLU A 166 -3.61 18.55 10.14
N THR A 167 -3.41 19.52 9.24
CA THR A 167 -2.63 19.34 8.01
C THR A 167 -1.16 19.06 8.35
N ASP A 168 -0.57 19.80 9.28
CA ASP A 168 0.83 19.63 9.70
C ASP A 168 1.02 18.31 10.44
N LEU A 169 0.06 17.90 11.27
CA LEU A 169 0.07 16.58 11.91
C LEU A 169 0.06 15.47 10.87
N MET A 170 -0.84 15.52 9.89
CA MET A 170 -0.93 14.53 8.82
C MET A 170 0.35 14.48 7.98
N ARG A 171 0.89 15.64 7.61
CA ARG A 171 2.17 15.75 6.89
C ARG A 171 3.30 15.10 7.68
N THR A 172 3.41 15.40 8.97
CA THR A 172 4.46 14.86 9.84
C THR A 172 4.35 13.34 9.95
N ILE A 173 3.14 12.82 10.17
CA ILE A 173 2.89 11.39 10.21
C ILE A 173 3.28 10.74 8.88
N ASN A 174 2.84 11.27 7.75
CA ASN A 174 3.12 10.68 6.45
C ASN A 174 4.60 10.72 6.08
N ILE A 175 5.33 11.77 6.45
CA ILE A 175 6.79 11.82 6.25
C ILE A 175 7.51 10.83 7.17
N ALA A 176 7.06 10.65 8.41
CA ALA A 176 7.68 9.73 9.36
C ALA A 176 7.49 8.24 8.96
N PHE A 177 6.38 7.92 8.29
CA PHE A 177 6.06 6.55 7.85
C PHE A 177 6.58 6.20 6.44
N ASN A 178 7.06 7.16 5.66
CA ASN A 178 7.68 6.96 4.35
C ASN A 178 9.20 6.99 4.42
#